data_db0e71897e1cf8694acb2efd7fffc0d9
#
_entry.id   db0e71897e1cf8694acb2efd7fffc0d9
#
_cell.length_a   1.000
_cell.length_b   1.000
_cell.length_c   1.000
_cell.angle_alpha   90.00
_cell.angle_beta   90.00
_cell.angle_gamma   90.00
#
_symmetry.space_group_name_H-M   'P 1'
#
loop_
_entity.id
_entity.type
_entity.pdbx_description
1 polymer ?
#
loop_
_entity_poly.entity_id
_entity_poly.type
_entity_poly.pdbx_seq_one_letter_code
_entity_poly.pdbx_strand_id
1 'polypeptide(L)'
;MRAVGAAILSAVFGAFVALGGGGSHRADYSFRQVASGFDQPVYVAQPKSEPGRLYVVERPGRILTLAGGKRRTFLDIRSRVEDGYSEQGLLSVAFHPSYARNHLFYVYYTNKSGDVEIDSFRSRSGRAVASSRRRLLIVNHHANDNHDGGQLQFGPDGRLYAGTGDGGSGGDPPDNSQSLSRRLGKLLRLNRGRWQIYAYGLRNPWRFSFDRANGDLYIGDVGQNTWEEIDYRPRAATGLTNYGWSAYEGLASYTPSRLNHTGTLVKPVQVYSHSGGNCSVTGGYVYRGSAVSSARGRYFYGDYCTGIIWSLRISGGQTSDNRREASRVSHLSSFGQAVNGDLYAVSLDDRLYKLSP
;
A
#
# COMPACT_ATOMS: atom_id res chain seq x y z
N MET A 1 -70.03 31.42 15.38
CA MET A 1 -69.30 30.68 14.35
C MET A 1 -68.06 30.07 14.99
N ARG A 2 -68.01 28.75 15.02
CA ARG A 2 -67.03 27.98 15.84
C ARG A 2 -65.71 27.84 15.09
N ALA A 3 -64.59 28.20 15.75
CA ALA A 3 -63.26 27.93 15.27
C ALA A 3 -62.83 26.52 15.78
N VAL A 4 -62.39 25.68 14.85
CA VAL A 4 -61.85 24.36 15.11
C VAL A 4 -60.32 24.50 15.24
N GLY A 5 -59.80 24.21 16.43
CA GLY A 5 -58.32 24.16 16.66
C GLY A 5 -57.79 22.82 16.26
N ALA A 6 -56.75 22.81 15.44
CA ALA A 6 -55.98 21.63 15.10
C ALA A 6 -54.82 21.46 16.11
N ALA A 7 -54.82 20.39 16.84
CA ALA A 7 -53.69 20.00 17.71
C ALA A 7 -52.60 19.31 16.89
N ILE A 8 -51.38 19.89 16.93
CA ILE A 8 -50.16 19.30 16.35
C ILE A 8 -49.54 18.39 17.42
N LEU A 9 -49.56 17.08 17.19
CA LEU A 9 -48.86 16.10 17.98
C LEU A 9 -47.37 16.10 17.54
N SER A 10 -46.49 16.65 18.38
CA SER A 10 -45.04 16.53 18.19
C SER A 10 -44.57 15.16 18.69
N ALA A 11 -44.20 14.27 17.78
CA ALA A 11 -43.53 13.04 18.12
C ALA A 11 -42.05 13.31 18.41
N VAL A 12 -41.67 13.17 19.66
CA VAL A 12 -40.26 13.21 20.10
C VAL A 12 -39.65 11.84 19.79
N PHE A 13 -38.84 11.75 18.77
CA PHE A 13 -37.98 10.60 18.54
C PHE A 13 -36.80 10.66 19.51
N GLY A 14 -36.88 9.88 20.57
CA GLY A 14 -35.74 9.64 21.45
C GLY A 14 -34.68 8.81 20.73
N ALA A 15 -33.54 9.42 20.43
CA ALA A 15 -32.36 8.71 19.97
C ALA A 15 -31.78 7.90 21.15
N PHE A 16 -31.99 6.59 21.14
CA PHE A 16 -31.25 5.68 22.01
C PHE A 16 -29.81 5.63 21.52
N VAL A 17 -28.91 6.38 22.18
CA VAL A 17 -27.48 6.15 22.09
C VAL A 17 -27.19 4.85 22.85
N ALA A 18 -27.06 3.75 22.12
CA ALA A 18 -26.52 2.53 22.66
C ALA A 18 -25.04 2.77 22.98
N LEU A 19 -24.74 3.02 24.25
CA LEU A 19 -23.39 2.90 24.79
C LEU A 19 -22.97 1.45 24.69
N GLY A 20 -22.43 1.07 23.52
CA GLY A 20 -21.77 -0.20 23.32
C GLY A 20 -20.57 -0.26 24.24
N GLY A 21 -20.68 -1.00 25.34
CA GLY A 21 -19.57 -1.36 26.20
C GLY A 21 -18.51 -2.06 25.35
N GLY A 22 -17.47 -1.33 24.99
CA GLY A 22 -16.29 -1.87 24.33
C GLY A 22 -15.52 -2.78 25.28
N GLY A 23 -15.93 -4.05 25.36
CA GLY A 23 -15.08 -5.08 25.90
C GLY A 23 -13.80 -5.09 25.07
N SER A 24 -12.67 -4.77 25.68
CA SER A 24 -11.36 -4.91 25.05
C SER A 24 -11.11 -6.40 24.81
N HIS A 25 -11.50 -6.90 23.64
CA HIS A 25 -11.06 -8.21 23.19
C HIS A 25 -9.54 -8.11 23.05
N ARG A 26 -8.85 -8.65 24.04
CA ARG A 26 -7.39 -8.82 23.94
C ARG A 26 -7.18 -9.71 22.74
N ALA A 27 -6.56 -9.15 21.69
CA ALA A 27 -6.26 -9.94 20.50
C ALA A 27 -5.38 -11.11 20.92
N ASP A 28 -5.70 -12.30 20.45
CA ASP A 28 -4.94 -13.55 20.68
C ASP A 28 -3.66 -13.63 19.83
N TYR A 29 -3.24 -12.48 19.27
CA TYR A 29 -2.06 -12.34 18.42
C TYR A 29 -1.38 -10.98 18.57
N SER A 30 -0.12 -10.92 18.16
CA SER A 30 0.68 -9.68 18.13
C SER A 30 1.71 -9.72 17.02
N PHE A 31 2.25 -8.55 16.65
CA PHE A 31 3.44 -8.45 15.82
C PHE A 31 4.67 -8.66 16.68
N ARG A 32 5.36 -9.79 16.51
CA ARG A 32 6.59 -10.15 17.24
C ARG A 32 7.81 -9.95 16.36
N GLN A 33 8.87 -9.34 16.92
CA GLN A 33 10.13 -9.14 16.20
C GLN A 33 10.74 -10.51 15.85
N VAL A 34 11.13 -10.68 14.58
CA VAL A 34 11.74 -11.91 14.06
C VAL A 34 13.16 -11.68 13.52
N ALA A 35 13.51 -10.45 13.21
CA ALA A 35 14.86 -10.06 12.81
C ALA A 35 15.09 -8.56 13.03
N SER A 36 16.38 -8.14 13.15
CA SER A 36 16.79 -6.72 13.23
C SER A 36 18.18 -6.52 12.62
N GLY A 37 18.67 -5.29 12.52
CA GLY A 37 19.97 -4.94 11.96
C GLY A 37 19.93 -4.84 10.43
N PHE A 38 18.84 -4.38 9.86
CA PHE A 38 18.71 -3.97 8.46
C PHE A 38 18.99 -2.48 8.33
N ASP A 39 19.39 -2.05 7.15
CA ASP A 39 19.65 -0.66 6.84
C ASP A 39 18.39 -0.03 6.21
N GLN A 40 17.58 0.66 7.02
CA GLN A 40 16.33 1.29 6.62
C GLN A 40 15.42 0.36 5.77
N PRO A 41 14.95 -0.76 6.32
CA PRO A 41 14.15 -1.71 5.54
C PRO A 41 12.78 -1.12 5.23
N VAL A 42 12.36 -1.23 3.96
CA VAL A 42 11.12 -0.64 3.46
C VAL A 42 10.15 -1.64 2.82
N TYR A 43 10.57 -2.89 2.63
CA TYR A 43 9.69 -3.92 2.08
C TYR A 43 10.21 -5.32 2.35
N VAL A 44 9.32 -6.30 2.38
CA VAL A 44 9.65 -7.71 2.42
C VAL A 44 8.80 -8.50 1.44
N ALA A 45 9.44 -9.39 0.68
CA ALA A 45 8.79 -10.24 -0.29
C ALA A 45 9.29 -11.68 -0.20
N GLN A 46 8.51 -12.61 -0.78
CA GLN A 46 8.88 -14.01 -0.90
C GLN A 46 8.38 -14.58 -2.23
N PRO A 47 9.25 -15.11 -3.10
CA PRO A 47 8.80 -15.82 -4.30
C PRO A 47 8.17 -17.18 -3.94
N LYS A 48 7.14 -17.58 -4.67
CA LYS A 48 6.40 -18.84 -4.41
C LYS A 48 7.29 -20.07 -4.40
N SER A 49 8.39 -20.05 -5.14
CA SER A 49 9.35 -21.17 -5.26
C SER A 49 10.33 -21.27 -4.08
N GLU A 50 10.37 -20.30 -3.18
CA GLU A 50 11.35 -20.25 -2.09
C GLU A 50 10.68 -20.00 -0.72
N PRO A 51 9.84 -20.92 -0.23
CA PRO A 51 9.02 -20.71 0.98
C PRO A 51 9.84 -20.54 2.27
N GLY A 52 11.12 -20.87 2.27
CA GLY A 52 12.03 -20.69 3.43
C GLY A 52 12.91 -19.45 3.37
N ARG A 53 12.70 -18.55 2.36
CA ARG A 53 13.59 -17.41 2.16
C ARG A 53 12.80 -16.11 1.97
N LEU A 54 13.00 -15.16 2.87
CA LEU A 54 12.49 -13.79 2.72
C LEU A 54 13.51 -12.91 1.98
N TYR A 55 13.01 -11.92 1.27
CA TYR A 55 13.79 -10.89 0.61
C TYR A 55 13.43 -9.54 1.22
N VAL A 56 14.36 -8.94 1.94
CA VAL A 56 14.19 -7.65 2.62
C VAL A 56 14.83 -6.58 1.77
N VAL A 57 14.04 -5.57 1.42
CA VAL A 57 14.48 -4.42 0.64
C VAL A 57 14.96 -3.35 1.61
N GLU A 58 16.20 -2.93 1.44
CA GLU A 58 16.81 -1.82 2.16
C GLU A 58 16.78 -0.56 1.27
N ARG A 59 16.27 0.54 1.81
CA ARG A 59 16.02 1.79 1.10
C ARG A 59 17.27 2.33 0.36
N PRO A 60 18.50 2.26 0.92
CA PRO A 60 19.68 2.74 0.22
C PRO A 60 20.04 1.99 -1.07
N GLY A 61 19.41 0.84 -1.38
CA GLY A 61 19.59 0.17 -2.67
C GLY A 61 20.07 -1.28 -2.59
N ARG A 62 19.85 -1.96 -1.47
CA ARG A 62 20.16 -3.39 -1.35
C ARG A 62 18.90 -4.23 -1.17
N ILE A 63 18.97 -5.46 -1.63
CA ILE A 63 18.03 -6.53 -1.24
C ILE A 63 18.83 -7.61 -0.55
N LEU A 64 18.44 -7.93 0.68
CA LEU A 64 19.02 -9.03 1.45
C LEU A 64 18.09 -10.23 1.44
N THR A 65 18.64 -11.43 1.37
CA THR A 65 17.93 -12.66 1.70
C THR A 65 18.06 -12.96 3.18
N LEU A 66 16.97 -13.46 3.78
CA LEU A 66 16.93 -13.97 5.15
C LEU A 66 16.39 -15.41 5.10
N ALA A 67 17.23 -16.38 5.50
CA ALA A 67 16.86 -17.79 5.53
C ALA A 67 17.62 -18.49 6.67
N GLY A 68 16.89 -19.17 7.56
CA GLY A 68 17.48 -19.86 8.73
C GLY A 68 18.35 -18.94 9.60
N GLY A 69 17.92 -17.69 9.81
CA GLY A 69 18.65 -16.66 10.56
C GLY A 69 19.88 -16.08 9.83
N LYS A 70 20.24 -16.60 8.66
CA LYS A 70 21.39 -16.12 7.89
C LYS A 70 20.95 -15.08 6.86
N ARG A 71 21.77 -14.02 6.69
CA ARG A 71 21.58 -12.98 5.69
C ARG A 71 22.64 -13.04 4.61
N ARG A 72 22.27 -12.73 3.38
CA ARG A 72 23.18 -12.57 2.26
C ARG A 72 22.67 -11.48 1.33
N THR A 73 23.57 -10.70 0.74
CA THR A 73 23.19 -9.75 -0.31
C THR A 73 22.72 -10.50 -1.54
N PHE A 74 21.50 -10.20 -1.97
CA PHE A 74 20.90 -10.69 -3.20
C PHE A 74 21.13 -9.72 -4.36
N LEU A 75 20.83 -8.44 -4.14
CA LEU A 75 21.04 -7.35 -5.10
C LEU A 75 21.70 -6.18 -4.37
N ASP A 76 22.65 -5.51 -5.04
CA ASP A 76 23.22 -4.22 -4.61
C ASP A 76 23.24 -3.27 -5.82
N ILE A 77 22.42 -2.23 -5.76
CA ILE A 77 22.31 -1.18 -6.78
C ILE A 77 22.42 0.23 -6.18
N ARG A 78 23.06 0.38 -5.00
CA ARG A 78 23.25 1.67 -4.32
C ARG A 78 23.84 2.74 -5.22
N SER A 79 24.70 2.37 -6.16
CA SER A 79 25.25 3.32 -7.15
C SER A 79 24.22 3.89 -8.12
N ARG A 80 23.01 3.36 -8.19
CA ARG A 80 21.92 3.78 -9.07
C ARG A 80 20.80 4.48 -8.33
N VAL A 81 20.68 4.23 -7.03
CA VAL A 81 19.56 4.66 -6.18
C VAL A 81 19.87 6.02 -5.59
N GLU A 82 18.92 6.95 -5.72
CA GLU A 82 18.88 8.17 -4.93
C GLU A 82 18.09 7.89 -3.65
N ASP A 83 18.68 8.18 -2.49
CA ASP A 83 18.10 7.92 -1.16
C ASP A 83 18.31 9.11 -0.20
N GLY A 84 18.61 10.28 -0.74
CA GLY A 84 18.88 11.49 0.03
C GLY A 84 17.67 12.04 0.79
N TYR A 85 16.46 11.71 0.35
CA TYR A 85 15.21 12.16 0.96
C TYR A 85 14.38 11.00 1.48
N SER A 86 13.36 11.31 2.32
CA SER A 86 12.65 10.32 3.14
C SER A 86 11.93 9.23 2.35
N GLU A 87 11.33 9.57 1.19
CA GLU A 87 10.56 8.62 0.37
C GLU A 87 11.39 8.01 -0.76
N GLN A 88 12.51 8.62 -1.12
CA GLN A 88 13.39 8.13 -2.18
C GLN A 88 14.16 6.88 -1.75
N GLY A 89 14.51 6.03 -2.70
CA GLY A 89 15.27 4.82 -2.43
C GLY A 89 14.92 3.65 -3.33
N LEU A 90 15.42 2.48 -2.99
CA LEU A 90 14.93 1.20 -3.49
C LEU A 90 13.70 0.81 -2.69
N LEU A 91 12.51 0.85 -3.30
CA LEU A 91 11.24 0.85 -2.59
C LEU A 91 10.49 -0.49 -2.65
N SER A 92 10.75 -1.32 -3.68
CA SER A 92 10.05 -2.59 -3.83
C SER A 92 10.78 -3.60 -4.70
N VAL A 93 10.42 -4.87 -4.50
CA VAL A 93 10.78 -6.01 -5.36
C VAL A 93 9.56 -6.87 -5.65
N ALA A 94 9.39 -7.30 -6.89
CA ALA A 94 8.37 -8.27 -7.27
C ALA A 94 9.01 -9.42 -8.07
N PHE A 95 8.74 -10.66 -7.66
CA PHE A 95 9.20 -11.85 -8.37
C PHE A 95 8.16 -12.29 -9.39
N HIS A 96 8.64 -12.60 -10.60
CA HIS A 96 7.76 -13.11 -11.67
C HIS A 96 6.98 -14.35 -11.19
N PRO A 97 5.68 -14.53 -11.53
CA PRO A 97 4.92 -15.71 -11.11
C PRO A 97 5.59 -17.06 -11.47
N SER A 98 6.37 -17.09 -12.55
CA SER A 98 7.19 -18.24 -12.97
C SER A 98 8.67 -18.12 -12.57
N TYR A 99 8.99 -17.45 -11.45
CA TYR A 99 10.37 -17.19 -11.00
C TYR A 99 11.22 -18.46 -10.91
N ALA A 100 10.64 -19.56 -10.47
CA ALA A 100 11.31 -20.87 -10.43
C ALA A 100 11.94 -21.29 -11.78
N ARG A 101 11.35 -20.85 -12.91
CA ARG A 101 11.79 -21.23 -14.27
C ARG A 101 12.62 -20.17 -14.95
N ASN A 102 12.22 -18.90 -14.80
CA ASN A 102 12.82 -17.80 -15.56
C ASN A 102 13.77 -16.93 -14.74
N HIS A 103 13.76 -17.10 -13.40
CA HIS A 103 14.58 -16.35 -12.45
C HIS A 103 14.43 -14.82 -12.56
N LEU A 104 13.31 -14.34 -13.13
CA LEU A 104 13.06 -12.94 -13.41
C LEU A 104 12.41 -12.26 -12.20
N PHE A 105 12.92 -11.09 -11.81
CA PHE A 105 12.36 -10.23 -10.80
C PHE A 105 12.47 -8.76 -11.22
N TYR A 106 11.73 -7.90 -10.55
CA TYR A 106 11.57 -6.49 -10.86
C TYR A 106 11.83 -5.67 -9.61
N VAL A 107 12.39 -4.49 -9.79
CA VAL A 107 12.62 -3.53 -8.72
C VAL A 107 12.07 -2.16 -9.10
N TYR A 108 11.60 -1.42 -8.10
CA TYR A 108 11.14 -0.04 -8.19
C TYR A 108 12.05 0.82 -7.33
N TYR A 109 12.58 1.89 -7.88
CA TYR A 109 13.48 2.77 -7.14
C TYR A 109 13.47 4.18 -7.73
N THR A 110 13.92 5.16 -6.94
CA THR A 110 14.29 6.48 -7.42
C THR A 110 15.73 6.44 -7.92
N ASN A 111 15.96 6.85 -9.16
CA ASN A 111 17.29 6.87 -9.74
C ASN A 111 18.07 8.14 -9.35
N LYS A 112 19.35 8.23 -9.72
CA LYS A 112 20.22 9.36 -9.37
C LYS A 112 19.79 10.73 -9.94
N SER A 113 18.81 10.74 -10.84
CA SER A 113 18.18 11.98 -11.32
C SER A 113 16.92 12.35 -10.54
N GLY A 114 16.52 11.56 -9.54
CA GLY A 114 15.27 11.73 -8.79
C GLY A 114 14.04 11.17 -9.50
N ASP A 115 14.20 10.52 -10.66
CA ASP A 115 13.07 9.92 -11.38
C ASP A 115 12.73 8.52 -10.87
N VAL A 116 11.46 8.18 -10.92
CA VAL A 116 11.01 6.80 -10.66
C VAL A 116 11.46 5.89 -11.80
N GLU A 117 12.17 4.82 -11.45
CA GLU A 117 12.63 3.83 -12.40
C GLU A 117 12.22 2.40 -12.00
N ILE A 118 11.76 1.63 -12.99
CA ILE A 118 11.44 0.21 -12.84
C ILE A 118 12.34 -0.60 -13.75
N ASP A 119 13.12 -1.49 -13.13
CA ASP A 119 14.02 -2.40 -13.83
C ASP A 119 13.63 -3.85 -13.63
N SER A 120 13.99 -4.70 -14.58
CA SER A 120 14.01 -6.15 -14.41
C SER A 120 15.42 -6.67 -14.35
N PHE A 121 15.59 -7.76 -13.60
CA PHE A 121 16.83 -8.50 -13.45
C PHE A 121 16.54 -10.01 -13.50
N ARG A 122 17.58 -10.80 -13.74
CA ARG A 122 17.58 -12.25 -13.50
C ARG A 122 18.44 -12.60 -12.28
N SER A 123 18.10 -13.68 -11.63
CA SER A 123 18.95 -14.26 -10.59
C SER A 123 19.64 -15.55 -11.09
N ARG A 124 20.79 -15.85 -10.47
CA ARG A 124 21.53 -17.09 -10.66
C ARG A 124 22.19 -17.48 -9.35
N SER A 125 22.08 -18.75 -8.96
CA SER A 125 22.68 -19.26 -7.72
C SER A 125 22.37 -18.42 -6.47
N GLY A 126 21.10 -17.93 -6.36
CA GLY A 126 20.64 -17.15 -5.21
C GLY A 126 21.15 -15.71 -5.14
N ARG A 127 21.66 -15.17 -6.24
CA ARG A 127 22.09 -13.76 -6.37
C ARG A 127 21.55 -13.14 -7.66
N ALA A 128 21.33 -11.84 -7.65
CA ALA A 128 21.00 -11.08 -8.86
C ALA A 128 22.22 -11.02 -9.80
N VAL A 129 21.96 -11.13 -11.09
CA VAL A 129 22.96 -10.97 -12.15
C VAL A 129 22.89 -9.52 -12.64
N ALA A 130 23.82 -8.67 -12.21
CA ALA A 130 23.78 -7.23 -12.48
C ALA A 130 23.75 -6.90 -14.01
N SER A 131 24.47 -7.67 -14.83
CA SER A 131 24.49 -7.51 -16.28
C SER A 131 23.19 -7.86 -16.99
N SER A 132 22.25 -8.52 -16.29
CA SER A 132 20.93 -8.87 -16.83
C SER A 132 19.89 -7.74 -16.70
N ARG A 133 20.28 -6.59 -16.15
CA ARG A 133 19.42 -5.42 -15.99
C ARG A 133 18.78 -5.01 -17.32
N ARG A 134 17.47 -4.78 -17.29
CA ARG A 134 16.70 -4.16 -18.36
C ARG A 134 15.76 -3.13 -17.80
N ARG A 135 15.85 -1.90 -18.26
CA ARG A 135 14.92 -0.83 -17.92
C ARG A 135 13.57 -1.07 -18.57
N LEU A 136 12.51 -0.98 -17.79
CA LEU A 136 11.13 -1.17 -18.23
C LEU A 136 10.33 0.12 -18.24
N LEU A 137 10.63 1.05 -17.33
CA LEU A 137 9.92 2.31 -17.20
C LEU A 137 10.84 3.36 -16.56
N ILE A 138 10.74 4.60 -17.04
CA ILE A 138 11.06 5.80 -16.30
C ILE A 138 9.82 6.68 -16.25
N VAL A 139 9.53 7.25 -15.08
CA VAL A 139 8.53 8.30 -14.89
C VAL A 139 9.24 9.51 -14.34
N ASN A 140 9.21 10.62 -15.09
CA ASN A 140 9.84 11.86 -14.66
C ASN A 140 9.20 12.33 -13.36
N HIS A 141 10.00 12.44 -12.31
CA HIS A 141 9.57 12.77 -10.95
C HIS A 141 10.51 13.79 -10.27
N HIS A 142 11.65 14.09 -10.86
CA HIS A 142 12.75 14.88 -10.29
C HIS A 142 12.40 16.34 -9.90
N ALA A 143 11.16 16.78 -10.09
CA ALA A 143 10.73 18.12 -9.67
C ALA A 143 10.58 18.26 -8.14
N ASN A 144 10.31 17.16 -7.45
CA ASN A 144 10.16 17.08 -5.99
C ASN A 144 10.80 15.77 -5.48
N ASP A 145 10.96 15.68 -4.17
CA ASP A 145 11.65 14.58 -3.48
C ASP A 145 10.70 13.66 -2.67
N ASN A 146 9.40 13.82 -2.87
CA ASN A 146 8.34 13.10 -2.18
C ASN A 146 7.23 12.64 -3.14
N HIS A 147 6.31 11.79 -2.67
CA HIS A 147 5.25 11.13 -3.42
C HIS A 147 5.79 10.24 -4.55
N ASP A 148 6.79 9.44 -4.20
CA ASP A 148 7.37 8.48 -5.13
C ASP A 148 6.46 7.28 -5.42
N GLY A 149 5.44 7.03 -4.57
CA GLY A 149 4.70 5.77 -4.57
C GLY A 149 5.58 4.63 -4.08
N GLY A 150 5.79 3.58 -4.91
CA GLY A 150 6.92 2.68 -4.66
C GLY A 150 6.63 1.19 -4.68
N GLN A 151 5.40 0.74 -4.80
CA GLN A 151 5.12 -0.70 -4.78
C GLN A 151 5.03 -1.30 -6.16
N LEU A 152 5.63 -2.50 -6.29
CA LEU A 152 5.40 -3.46 -7.37
C LEU A 152 4.67 -4.68 -6.84
N GLN A 153 3.67 -5.17 -7.57
CA GLN A 153 3.04 -6.45 -7.27
C GLN A 153 2.45 -7.08 -8.53
N PHE A 154 2.49 -8.41 -8.61
CA PHE A 154 1.74 -9.14 -9.61
C PHE A 154 0.28 -9.28 -9.18
N GLY A 155 -0.63 -8.86 -10.05
CA GLY A 155 -2.05 -9.00 -9.85
C GLY A 155 -2.57 -10.43 -10.14
N PRO A 156 -3.86 -10.69 -9.85
CA PRO A 156 -4.50 -11.98 -10.08
C PRO A 156 -4.59 -12.34 -11.58
N ASP A 157 -4.38 -11.38 -12.47
CA ASP A 157 -4.30 -11.55 -13.92
C ASP A 157 -2.88 -11.91 -14.42
N GLY A 158 -1.92 -12.09 -13.49
CA GLY A 158 -0.53 -12.39 -13.77
C GLY A 158 0.29 -11.25 -14.36
N ARG A 159 -0.24 -10.02 -14.38
CA ARG A 159 0.47 -8.81 -14.83
C ARG A 159 1.12 -8.08 -13.70
N LEU A 160 2.20 -7.35 -14.01
CA LEU A 160 2.89 -6.50 -13.05
C LEU A 160 2.16 -5.16 -12.93
N TYR A 161 1.95 -4.72 -11.68
CA TYR A 161 1.39 -3.43 -11.33
C TYR A 161 2.42 -2.57 -10.60
N ALA A 162 2.31 -1.25 -10.77
CA ALA A 162 3.17 -0.27 -10.12
C ALA A 162 2.33 0.93 -9.66
N GLY A 163 2.46 1.31 -8.39
CA GLY A 163 1.88 2.54 -7.85
C GLY A 163 2.85 3.70 -8.01
N THR A 164 2.41 4.82 -8.57
CA THR A 164 3.17 6.06 -8.69
C THR A 164 2.46 7.18 -7.95
N GLY A 165 3.19 7.98 -7.19
CA GLY A 165 2.64 9.18 -6.59
C GLY A 165 2.37 10.28 -7.63
N ASP A 166 1.71 11.35 -7.20
CA ASP A 166 1.35 12.50 -8.06
C ASP A 166 2.53 13.39 -8.44
N GLY A 167 3.71 13.13 -7.88
CA GLY A 167 4.94 13.86 -8.16
C GLY A 167 5.26 14.93 -7.15
N GLY A 168 4.59 14.90 -5.98
CA GLY A 168 4.89 15.80 -4.87
C GLY A 168 4.28 17.19 -5.00
N SER A 169 4.64 18.07 -4.06
CA SER A 169 4.03 19.37 -3.84
C SER A 169 2.62 19.29 -3.23
N GLY A 170 2.15 20.38 -2.61
CA GLY A 170 0.82 20.42 -2.00
C GLY A 170 -0.29 20.57 -3.04
N GLY A 171 -1.31 19.71 -3.01
CA GLY A 171 -2.52 19.82 -3.82
C GLY A 171 -2.39 19.48 -5.29
N ASP A 172 -1.31 18.82 -5.71
CA ASP A 172 -1.06 18.41 -7.10
C ASP A 172 -1.22 19.56 -8.11
N PRO A 173 -0.43 20.66 -8.02
CA PRO A 173 -0.60 21.82 -8.89
C PRO A 173 -0.57 21.50 -10.39
N PRO A 174 0.24 20.53 -10.87
CA PRO A 174 0.26 20.13 -12.28
C PRO A 174 -0.95 19.30 -12.72
N ASP A 175 -1.85 18.92 -11.78
CA ASP A 175 -3.00 18.03 -12.03
C ASP A 175 -2.59 16.66 -12.60
N ASN A 176 -1.49 16.13 -12.07
CA ASN A 176 -0.93 14.86 -12.51
C ASN A 176 -1.90 13.70 -12.27
N SER A 177 -2.51 13.67 -11.08
CA SER A 177 -3.36 12.55 -10.64
C SER A 177 -4.62 12.39 -11.50
N GLN A 178 -5.26 13.51 -11.94
CA GLN A 178 -6.44 13.49 -12.79
C GLN A 178 -6.14 13.44 -14.29
N SER A 179 -4.90 13.70 -14.70
CA SER A 179 -4.49 13.66 -16.11
C SER A 179 -4.26 12.22 -16.61
N LEU A 180 -4.96 11.78 -17.63
CA LEU A 180 -4.78 10.46 -18.26
C LEU A 180 -3.62 10.40 -19.26
N SER A 181 -2.98 11.54 -19.57
CA SER A 181 -1.78 11.60 -20.41
C SER A 181 -0.48 11.42 -19.62
N ARG A 182 -0.53 11.49 -18.29
CA ARG A 182 0.61 11.39 -17.38
C ARG A 182 0.62 10.09 -16.60
N ARG A 183 1.79 9.67 -16.13
CA ARG A 183 1.97 8.43 -15.37
C ARG A 183 2.11 8.65 -13.86
N LEU A 184 2.07 9.87 -13.38
CA LEU A 184 2.07 10.23 -11.97
C LEU A 184 0.64 10.20 -11.40
N GLY A 185 0.48 9.81 -10.13
CA GLY A 185 -0.81 9.67 -9.46
C GLY A 185 -1.63 8.48 -9.96
N LYS A 186 -0.99 7.34 -10.21
CA LYS A 186 -1.58 6.20 -10.93
C LYS A 186 -1.30 4.84 -10.28
N LEU A 187 -2.18 3.91 -10.52
CA LEU A 187 -1.84 2.49 -10.55
C LEU A 187 -1.65 2.08 -12.00
N LEU A 188 -0.42 1.79 -12.38
CA LEU A 188 -0.03 1.34 -13.71
C LEU A 188 -0.04 -0.19 -13.79
N ARG A 189 -0.33 -0.73 -14.97
CA ARG A 189 -0.30 -2.18 -15.25
C ARG A 189 0.51 -2.47 -16.51
N LEU A 190 1.47 -3.37 -16.43
CA LEU A 190 2.25 -3.83 -17.59
C LEU A 190 1.47 -4.88 -18.37
N ASN A 191 1.07 -4.56 -19.60
CA ASN A 191 0.34 -5.44 -20.49
C ASN A 191 1.06 -5.57 -21.84
N ARG A 192 1.52 -6.79 -22.19
CA ARG A 192 2.22 -7.08 -23.45
C ARG A 192 3.37 -6.09 -23.73
N GLY A 193 4.18 -5.79 -22.70
CA GLY A 193 5.33 -4.87 -22.80
C GLY A 193 4.99 -3.38 -22.79
N ARG A 194 3.72 -3.00 -22.61
CA ARG A 194 3.28 -1.61 -22.54
C ARG A 194 2.66 -1.31 -21.19
N TRP A 195 3.06 -0.21 -20.54
CA TRP A 195 2.43 0.30 -19.34
C TRP A 195 1.14 1.03 -19.67
N GLN A 196 0.06 0.64 -19.02
CA GLN A 196 -1.29 1.20 -19.15
C GLN A 196 -1.76 1.72 -17.80
N ILE A 197 -2.54 2.79 -17.79
CA ILE A 197 -3.23 3.26 -16.60
C ILE A 197 -4.33 2.24 -16.27
N TYR A 198 -4.27 1.68 -15.06
CA TYR A 198 -5.28 0.75 -14.53
C TYR A 198 -6.26 1.49 -13.61
N ALA A 199 -5.75 2.43 -12.82
CA ALA A 199 -6.51 3.37 -12.01
C ALA A 199 -5.75 4.69 -11.88
N TYR A 200 -6.44 5.77 -11.51
CA TYR A 200 -5.88 7.10 -11.41
C TYR A 200 -6.56 7.90 -10.29
N GLY A 201 -6.15 9.15 -10.10
CA GLY A 201 -6.67 9.98 -9.02
C GLY A 201 -6.12 9.56 -7.66
N LEU A 202 -4.85 9.14 -7.62
CA LEU A 202 -4.11 8.76 -6.43
C LEU A 202 -3.10 9.87 -6.09
N ARG A 203 -2.87 10.09 -4.79
CA ARG A 203 -1.88 11.07 -4.32
C ARG A 203 -0.50 10.44 -4.15
N ASN A 204 -0.38 9.52 -3.23
CA ASN A 204 0.85 8.79 -2.95
C ASN A 204 0.53 7.35 -2.51
N PRO A 205 0.17 6.46 -3.45
CA PRO A 205 -0.21 5.08 -3.15
C PRO A 205 1.03 4.31 -2.68
N TRP A 206 1.38 4.50 -1.39
CA TRP A 206 2.61 3.98 -0.81
C TRP A 206 2.67 2.46 -0.87
N ARG A 207 1.62 1.76 -0.40
CA ARG A 207 1.50 0.31 -0.57
C ARG A 207 0.11 -0.07 -1.04
N PHE A 208 0.07 -1.00 -1.98
CA PHE A 208 -1.15 -1.65 -2.40
C PHE A 208 -0.99 -3.18 -2.39
N SER A 209 -2.08 -3.90 -2.32
CA SER A 209 -2.02 -5.36 -2.38
C SER A 209 -3.28 -5.95 -3.02
N PHE A 210 -3.10 -7.10 -3.66
CA PHE A 210 -4.21 -7.94 -4.06
C PHE A 210 -4.43 -9.03 -3.03
N ASP A 211 -5.66 -9.16 -2.55
CA ASP A 211 -6.01 -10.30 -1.70
C ASP A 211 -5.83 -11.60 -2.49
N ARG A 212 -4.96 -12.46 -2.00
CA ARG A 212 -4.64 -13.72 -2.70
C ARG A 212 -5.79 -14.71 -2.79
N ALA A 213 -6.85 -14.55 -2.00
CA ALA A 213 -8.00 -15.44 -2.00
C ALA A 213 -9.01 -15.08 -3.09
N ASN A 214 -9.32 -13.80 -3.28
CA ASN A 214 -10.36 -13.36 -4.21
C ASN A 214 -9.85 -12.40 -5.29
N GLY A 215 -8.66 -11.83 -5.11
CA GLY A 215 -8.03 -10.91 -6.05
C GLY A 215 -8.48 -9.45 -5.93
N ASP A 216 -9.19 -9.09 -4.87
CA ASP A 216 -9.59 -7.72 -4.59
C ASP A 216 -8.37 -6.86 -4.29
N LEU A 217 -8.40 -5.62 -4.75
CA LEU A 217 -7.33 -4.63 -4.59
C LEU A 217 -7.60 -3.73 -3.39
N TYR A 218 -6.58 -3.52 -2.58
CA TYR A 218 -6.51 -2.55 -1.49
C TYR A 218 -5.34 -1.62 -1.73
N ILE A 219 -5.53 -0.32 -1.52
CA ILE A 219 -4.47 0.70 -1.65
C ILE A 219 -4.47 1.53 -0.37
N GLY A 220 -3.30 1.77 0.22
CA GLY A 220 -3.09 2.83 1.19
C GLY A 220 -2.57 4.05 0.44
N ASP A 221 -3.40 5.06 0.31
CA ASP A 221 -3.06 6.32 -0.37
C ASP A 221 -2.86 7.43 0.65
N VAL A 222 -1.66 7.97 0.72
CA VAL A 222 -1.28 8.98 1.72
C VAL A 222 -1.96 10.31 1.41
N GLY A 223 -2.69 10.80 2.38
CA GLY A 223 -3.45 12.05 2.28
C GLY A 223 -2.61 13.32 2.36
N GLN A 224 -3.25 14.49 2.20
CA GLN A 224 -2.56 15.77 2.12
C GLN A 224 -2.34 16.41 3.50
N ASN A 225 -3.42 16.73 4.20
CA ASN A 225 -3.37 17.52 5.44
C ASN A 225 -4.29 16.99 6.54
N THR A 226 -5.33 16.24 6.18
CA THR A 226 -6.43 15.94 7.09
C THR A 226 -6.73 14.46 7.18
N TRP A 227 -6.74 13.75 6.05
CA TRP A 227 -7.23 12.38 5.96
C TRP A 227 -6.24 11.46 5.29
N GLU A 228 -6.00 10.32 5.92
CA GLU A 228 -5.39 9.15 5.33
C GLU A 228 -6.49 8.22 4.83
N GLU A 229 -6.24 7.47 3.73
CA GLU A 229 -7.29 6.66 3.13
C GLU A 229 -6.86 5.25 2.72
N ILE A 230 -7.84 4.34 2.80
CA ILE A 230 -7.76 3.00 2.23
C ILE A 230 -8.77 2.92 1.11
N ASP A 231 -8.27 2.75 -0.09
CA ASP A 231 -9.06 2.49 -1.27
C ASP A 231 -9.28 1.01 -1.49
N TYR A 232 -10.40 0.69 -2.09
CA TYR A 232 -10.78 -0.68 -2.39
C TYR A 232 -11.35 -0.81 -3.81
N ARG A 233 -11.02 -1.91 -4.47
CA ARG A 233 -11.61 -2.27 -5.74
C ARG A 233 -11.82 -3.77 -5.81
N PRO A 234 -13.08 -4.25 -5.92
CA PRO A 234 -13.35 -5.67 -6.11
C PRO A 234 -12.76 -6.15 -7.44
N ARG A 235 -12.27 -7.37 -7.47
CA ARG A 235 -11.72 -8.00 -8.69
C ARG A 235 -12.70 -7.96 -9.87
N ALA A 236 -14.00 -8.11 -9.58
CA ALA A 236 -15.05 -8.10 -10.58
C ALA A 236 -15.31 -6.73 -11.22
N ALA A 237 -14.79 -5.63 -10.62
CA ALA A 237 -14.98 -4.29 -11.17
C ALA A 237 -14.28 -4.17 -12.54
N THR A 238 -15.01 -3.61 -13.50
CA THR A 238 -14.54 -3.36 -14.86
C THR A 238 -14.31 -1.88 -15.11
N GLY A 239 -13.65 -1.56 -16.21
CA GLY A 239 -13.40 -0.17 -16.60
C GLY A 239 -12.30 0.51 -15.79
N LEU A 240 -12.14 1.81 -16.02
CA LEU A 240 -11.16 2.67 -15.38
C LEU A 240 -11.73 3.20 -14.06
N THR A 241 -10.92 3.17 -13.01
CA THR A 241 -11.28 3.69 -11.68
C THR A 241 -10.55 5.01 -11.43
N ASN A 242 -11.31 6.03 -10.96
CA ASN A 242 -10.80 7.29 -10.42
C ASN A 242 -10.98 7.28 -8.90
N TYR A 243 -9.90 7.43 -8.12
CA TYR A 243 -9.95 7.50 -6.66
C TYR A 243 -10.13 8.92 -6.11
N GLY A 244 -10.09 9.92 -6.99
CA GLY A 244 -10.62 11.26 -6.70
C GLY A 244 -9.59 12.32 -6.33
N TRP A 245 -8.36 11.99 -5.99
CA TRP A 245 -7.33 13.01 -5.76
C TRP A 245 -7.02 13.78 -7.07
N SER A 246 -6.90 15.10 -7.15
CA SER A 246 -6.96 16.10 -6.05
C SER A 246 -8.33 16.79 -5.95
N ALA A 247 -9.38 16.21 -6.52
CA ALA A 247 -10.73 16.74 -6.33
C ALA A 247 -11.24 16.48 -4.90
N TYR A 248 -10.77 15.39 -4.29
CA TYR A 248 -11.13 14.98 -2.94
C TYR A 248 -9.88 14.57 -2.15
N GLU A 249 -9.92 14.76 -0.82
CA GLU A 249 -9.02 14.18 0.18
C GLU A 249 -9.88 13.34 1.13
N GLY A 250 -9.71 12.02 1.12
CA GLY A 250 -10.64 11.12 1.79
C GLY A 250 -12.07 11.26 1.25
N LEU A 251 -13.00 11.52 2.14
CA LEU A 251 -14.41 11.77 1.80
C LEU A 251 -14.71 13.26 1.56
N ALA A 252 -13.81 14.16 1.94
CA ALA A 252 -14.00 15.61 1.85
C ALA A 252 -13.66 16.16 0.47
N SER A 253 -14.34 17.23 0.06
CA SER A 253 -13.97 17.98 -1.14
C SER A 253 -12.69 18.76 -0.90
N TYR A 254 -11.76 18.69 -1.88
CA TYR A 254 -10.50 19.45 -1.84
C TYR A 254 -10.46 20.47 -3.00
N THR A 255 -10.39 20.02 -4.25
CA THR A 255 -10.49 20.89 -5.44
C THR A 255 -11.45 20.26 -6.46
N PRO A 256 -12.79 20.31 -6.20
CA PRO A 256 -13.78 19.54 -6.98
C PRO A 256 -13.78 19.85 -8.49
N SER A 257 -13.39 21.07 -8.88
CA SER A 257 -13.32 21.50 -10.29
C SER A 257 -12.28 20.72 -11.12
N ARG A 258 -11.36 20.01 -10.48
CA ARG A 258 -10.35 19.18 -11.15
C ARG A 258 -10.80 17.76 -11.45
N LEU A 259 -11.99 17.34 -10.99
CA LEU A 259 -12.44 15.97 -11.18
C LEU A 259 -12.56 15.61 -12.66
N ASN A 260 -11.78 14.65 -13.09
CA ASN A 260 -11.93 14.01 -14.38
C ASN A 260 -13.04 12.94 -14.31
N HIS A 261 -14.06 13.07 -15.15
CA HIS A 261 -15.24 12.19 -15.15
C HIS A 261 -15.06 10.91 -15.98
N THR A 262 -13.85 10.62 -16.45
CA THR A 262 -13.58 9.37 -17.19
C THR A 262 -13.53 8.18 -16.24
N GLY A 263 -14.34 7.16 -16.50
CA GLY A 263 -14.42 5.97 -15.65
C GLY A 263 -15.32 6.17 -14.43
N THR A 264 -15.11 5.35 -13.40
CA THR A 264 -15.94 5.35 -12.19
C THR A 264 -15.18 6.02 -11.05
N LEU A 265 -15.76 7.07 -10.46
CA LEU A 265 -15.28 7.64 -9.21
C LEU A 265 -15.59 6.66 -8.06
N VAL A 266 -14.56 6.27 -7.33
CA VAL A 266 -14.65 5.38 -6.16
C VAL A 266 -14.07 6.12 -4.96
N LYS A 267 -14.88 6.27 -3.91
CA LYS A 267 -14.44 6.85 -2.64
C LYS A 267 -13.75 5.80 -1.78
N PRO A 268 -12.84 6.21 -0.89
CA PRO A 268 -12.18 5.28 0.02
C PRO A 268 -13.19 4.54 0.90
N VAL A 269 -12.89 3.29 1.21
CA VAL A 269 -13.72 2.46 2.10
C VAL A 269 -13.41 2.70 3.57
N GLN A 270 -12.26 3.31 3.86
CA GLN A 270 -11.86 3.69 5.21
C GLN A 270 -10.99 4.95 5.15
N VAL A 271 -11.24 5.85 6.07
CA VAL A 271 -10.40 7.03 6.31
C VAL A 271 -10.05 7.15 7.80
N TYR A 272 -8.94 7.79 8.11
CA TYR A 272 -8.61 8.25 9.46
C TYR A 272 -7.89 9.59 9.40
N SER A 273 -8.05 10.39 10.46
CA SER A 273 -7.52 11.75 10.48
C SER A 273 -6.08 11.80 10.96
N HIS A 274 -5.39 12.90 10.64
CA HIS A 274 -4.07 13.24 11.18
C HIS A 274 -4.11 13.58 12.68
N SER A 275 -5.29 13.59 13.30
CA SER A 275 -5.41 13.81 14.76
C SER A 275 -4.66 12.72 15.54
N GLY A 276 -4.15 13.09 16.73
CA GLY A 276 -3.44 12.15 17.59
C GLY A 276 -2.05 11.75 17.11
N GLY A 277 -1.47 12.51 16.16
CA GLY A 277 -0.12 12.33 15.64
C GLY A 277 -0.01 11.38 14.44
N ASN A 278 -1.12 10.93 13.88
CA ASN A 278 -1.10 10.19 12.60
C ASN A 278 -0.65 11.11 11.46
N CYS A 279 0.01 10.56 10.44
CA CYS A 279 0.56 11.37 9.36
C CYS A 279 0.67 10.69 8.00
N SER A 280 0.70 9.36 7.95
CA SER A 280 0.97 8.65 6.69
C SER A 280 0.55 7.20 6.77
N VAL A 281 -0.44 6.82 5.96
CA VAL A 281 -0.88 5.43 5.84
C VAL A 281 0.16 4.59 5.11
N THR A 282 0.51 3.45 5.69
CA THR A 282 1.44 2.51 5.04
C THR A 282 0.74 1.53 4.10
N GLY A 283 -0.60 1.48 4.07
CA GLY A 283 -1.31 0.39 3.40
C GLY A 283 -1.04 -0.96 4.04
N GLY A 284 -1.27 -2.07 3.35
CA GLY A 284 -1.05 -3.39 3.93
C GLY A 284 -1.58 -4.56 3.13
N TYR A 285 -1.97 -5.65 3.84
CA TYR A 285 -2.36 -6.92 3.23
C TYR A 285 -3.52 -7.59 3.97
N VAL A 286 -4.34 -8.34 3.24
CA VAL A 286 -5.30 -9.26 3.85
C VAL A 286 -4.56 -10.48 4.38
N TYR A 287 -4.66 -10.73 5.68
CA TYR A 287 -4.04 -11.91 6.29
C TYR A 287 -4.71 -13.20 5.81
N ARG A 288 -3.90 -14.13 5.30
CA ARG A 288 -4.35 -15.42 4.77
C ARG A 288 -3.54 -16.61 5.33
N GLY A 289 -2.72 -16.35 6.35
CA GLY A 289 -1.99 -17.39 7.06
C GLY A 289 -2.90 -18.29 7.90
N SER A 290 -2.35 -19.39 8.38
CA SER A 290 -3.04 -20.36 9.24
C SER A 290 -2.71 -20.22 10.73
N ALA A 291 -1.60 -19.52 11.07
CA ALA A 291 -1.12 -19.44 12.44
C ALA A 291 -2.05 -18.64 13.37
N VAL A 292 -2.82 -17.69 12.84
CA VAL A 292 -3.74 -16.83 13.59
C VAL A 292 -5.12 -16.88 12.94
N SER A 293 -5.95 -17.81 13.37
CA SER A 293 -7.27 -18.05 12.76
C SER A 293 -8.22 -16.85 12.87
N SER A 294 -8.21 -16.15 14.01
CA SER A 294 -9.04 -14.97 14.29
C SER A 294 -8.71 -13.76 13.38
N ALA A 295 -7.47 -13.66 12.91
CA ALA A 295 -7.02 -12.61 11.99
C ALA A 295 -7.34 -12.92 10.52
N ARG A 296 -7.68 -14.18 10.18
CA ARG A 296 -7.86 -14.59 8.78
C ARG A 296 -8.97 -13.81 8.09
N GLY A 297 -8.65 -13.24 6.92
CA GLY A 297 -9.56 -12.42 6.14
C GLY A 297 -9.63 -10.95 6.57
N ARG A 298 -8.83 -10.52 7.54
CA ARG A 298 -8.70 -9.11 7.91
C ARG A 298 -7.61 -8.44 7.07
N TYR A 299 -7.88 -7.25 6.55
CA TYR A 299 -6.87 -6.39 5.95
C TYR A 299 -6.19 -5.59 7.04
N PHE A 300 -4.89 -5.78 7.22
CA PHE A 300 -4.07 -5.03 8.16
C PHE A 300 -3.45 -3.83 7.46
N TYR A 301 -3.49 -2.68 8.10
CA TYR A 301 -2.86 -1.44 7.66
C TYR A 301 -2.36 -0.65 8.86
N GLY A 302 -1.55 0.38 8.65
CA GLY A 302 -1.01 1.13 9.76
C GLY A 302 -0.57 2.53 9.38
N ASP A 303 -0.09 3.27 10.37
CA ASP A 303 0.41 4.64 10.25
C ASP A 303 1.90 4.69 10.59
N TYR A 304 2.66 5.40 9.78
CA TYR A 304 4.11 5.52 9.92
C TYR A 304 4.52 6.28 11.19
N CYS A 305 3.87 7.42 11.48
CA CYS A 305 4.25 8.31 12.58
C CYS A 305 3.93 7.71 13.94
N THR A 306 2.73 7.19 14.09
CA THR A 306 2.27 6.64 15.37
C THR A 306 2.63 5.18 15.56
N GLY A 307 2.95 4.47 14.48
CA GLY A 307 3.16 3.03 14.49
C GLY A 307 1.89 2.23 14.82
N ILE A 308 0.73 2.89 14.87
CA ILE A 308 -0.54 2.23 15.13
C ILE A 308 -0.87 1.31 13.95
N ILE A 309 -1.36 0.11 14.29
CA ILE A 309 -1.87 -0.85 13.32
C ILE A 309 -3.38 -0.98 13.53
N TRP A 310 -4.11 -0.98 12.44
CA TRP A 310 -5.53 -1.32 12.39
C TRP A 310 -5.76 -2.54 11.51
N SER A 311 -6.93 -3.14 11.65
CA SER A 311 -7.40 -4.14 10.70
C SER A 311 -8.89 -4.00 10.46
N LEU A 312 -9.31 -4.28 9.25
CA LEU A 312 -10.73 -4.22 8.84
C LEU A 312 -11.13 -5.47 8.04
N ARG A 313 -12.43 -5.64 7.87
CA ARG A 313 -13.02 -6.56 6.89
C ARG A 313 -13.82 -5.77 5.87
N ILE A 314 -13.91 -6.28 4.66
CA ILE A 314 -14.83 -5.77 3.63
C ILE A 314 -16.00 -6.74 3.49
N SER A 315 -17.21 -6.19 3.51
CA SER A 315 -18.45 -6.91 3.22
C SER A 315 -19.33 -6.04 2.34
N GLY A 316 -19.79 -6.58 1.21
CA GLY A 316 -20.59 -5.80 0.25
C GLY A 316 -19.88 -4.57 -0.32
N GLY A 317 -18.55 -4.57 -0.38
CA GLY A 317 -17.77 -3.41 -0.87
C GLY A 317 -17.59 -2.28 0.14
N GLN A 318 -18.02 -2.47 1.38
CA GLN A 318 -17.93 -1.51 2.48
C GLN A 318 -17.11 -2.06 3.64
N THR A 319 -16.48 -1.16 4.39
CA THR A 319 -15.78 -1.54 5.62
C THR A 319 -16.74 -2.09 6.65
N SER A 320 -16.38 -3.22 7.21
CA SER A 320 -17.01 -3.81 8.38
C SER A 320 -15.93 -4.19 9.40
N ASP A 321 -16.25 -4.19 10.68
CA ASP A 321 -15.35 -4.63 11.76
C ASP A 321 -13.96 -4.00 11.67
N ASN A 322 -13.88 -2.65 11.52
CA ASN A 322 -12.63 -1.91 11.64
C ASN A 322 -12.23 -1.77 13.11
N ARG A 323 -11.00 -2.13 13.43
CA ARG A 323 -10.51 -2.07 14.81
C ARG A 323 -9.02 -1.70 14.87
N ARG A 324 -8.65 -1.04 15.95
CA ARG A 324 -7.24 -0.81 16.30
C ARG A 324 -6.68 -2.05 16.95
N GLU A 325 -5.52 -2.49 16.48
CA GLU A 325 -4.80 -3.63 17.03
C GLU A 325 -3.99 -3.22 18.29
N ALA A 326 -3.71 -4.20 19.16
CA ALA A 326 -2.92 -3.96 20.36
C ALA A 326 -1.44 -3.67 20.06
N SER A 327 -0.93 -4.24 18.96
CA SER A 327 0.46 -4.05 18.54
C SER A 327 0.70 -2.68 17.94
N ARG A 328 1.90 -2.13 18.20
CA ARG A 328 2.46 -0.97 17.50
C ARG A 328 3.82 -1.33 16.95
N VAL A 329 4.17 -0.76 15.80
CA VAL A 329 5.49 -0.89 15.18
C VAL A 329 5.99 0.51 14.87
N SER A 330 7.03 0.95 15.59
CA SER A 330 7.65 2.26 15.38
C SER A 330 8.12 2.40 13.94
N HIS A 331 7.94 3.59 13.36
CA HIS A 331 8.29 3.91 11.98
C HIS A 331 7.92 2.78 10.98
N LEU A 332 6.65 2.36 11.09
CA LEU A 332 6.09 1.30 10.25
C LEU A 332 6.18 1.68 8.78
N SER A 333 7.17 1.16 8.08
CA SER A 333 7.43 1.52 6.69
C SER A 333 6.63 0.69 5.68
N SER A 334 6.23 -0.54 6.04
CA SER A 334 5.52 -1.43 5.13
C SER A 334 4.99 -2.67 5.82
N PHE A 335 4.16 -3.39 5.06
CA PHE A 335 3.85 -4.80 5.31
C PHE A 335 4.33 -5.63 4.13
N GLY A 336 4.42 -6.96 4.35
CA GLY A 336 4.65 -7.93 3.30
C GLY A 336 4.07 -9.28 3.66
N GLN A 337 3.80 -10.10 2.66
CA GLN A 337 3.14 -11.38 2.84
C GLN A 337 3.99 -12.53 2.32
N ALA A 338 4.21 -13.54 3.16
CA ALA A 338 4.88 -14.77 2.77
C ALA A 338 3.98 -15.69 1.92
N VAL A 339 4.58 -16.71 1.31
CA VAL A 339 3.87 -17.68 0.46
C VAL A 339 2.75 -18.41 1.18
N ASN A 340 2.96 -18.76 2.46
CA ASN A 340 1.97 -19.41 3.30
C ASN A 340 0.88 -18.49 3.85
N GLY A 341 0.93 -17.18 3.48
CA GLY A 341 -0.03 -16.18 3.92
C GLY A 341 0.32 -15.49 5.24
N ASP A 342 1.44 -15.82 5.87
CA ASP A 342 1.95 -15.10 7.02
C ASP A 342 2.20 -13.63 6.68
N LEU A 343 1.89 -12.75 7.63
CA LEU A 343 2.03 -11.30 7.48
C LEU A 343 3.24 -10.83 8.27
N TYR A 344 4.02 -9.98 7.62
CA TYR A 344 5.16 -9.29 8.22
C TYR A 344 4.91 -7.78 8.21
N ALA A 345 5.38 -7.10 9.27
CA ALA A 345 5.48 -5.65 9.33
C ALA A 345 6.97 -5.27 9.33
N VAL A 346 7.29 -4.20 8.61
CA VAL A 346 8.66 -3.70 8.44
C VAL A 346 8.77 -2.33 9.09
N SER A 347 9.76 -2.15 9.96
CA SER A 347 10.06 -0.88 10.59
C SER A 347 11.32 -0.28 9.98
N LEU A 348 11.28 0.99 9.63
CA LEU A 348 12.45 1.72 9.13
C LEU A 348 13.60 1.75 10.16
N ASP A 349 13.30 1.47 11.45
CA ASP A 349 14.25 1.36 12.56
C ASP A 349 15.07 0.07 12.55
N ASP A 350 15.26 -0.59 11.42
CA ASP A 350 16.05 -1.80 11.27
C ASP A 350 15.34 -3.15 11.48
N ARG A 351 14.01 -3.20 11.69
CA ARG A 351 13.35 -4.40 12.25
C ARG A 351 12.31 -5.01 11.33
N LEU A 352 12.19 -6.32 11.45
CA LEU A 352 11.14 -7.11 10.82
C LEU A 352 10.32 -7.81 11.90
N TYR A 353 9.01 -7.70 11.82
CA TYR A 353 8.05 -8.33 12.71
C TYR A 353 7.18 -9.31 11.95
N LYS A 354 6.65 -10.30 12.64
CA LYS A 354 5.69 -11.27 12.09
C LYS A 354 4.44 -11.31 12.95
N LEU A 355 3.27 -11.35 12.34
CA LEU A 355 2.01 -11.60 13.03
C LEU A 355 2.04 -13.04 13.58
N SER A 356 1.89 -13.18 14.88
CA SER A 356 2.03 -14.43 15.62
C SER A 356 1.01 -14.53 16.75
N PRO A 357 0.60 -15.73 17.15
CA PRO A 357 -0.22 -15.95 18.35
C PRO A 357 0.40 -15.38 19.61
#